data_d00039e5586525ceeb6a10556a336381
#
_entry.id   d00039e5586525ceeb6a10556a336381
#
_cell.length_a   1.000
_cell.length_b   1.000
_cell.length_c   1.000
_cell.angle_alpha   90.00
_cell.angle_beta   90.00
_cell.angle_gamma   90.00
#
_symmetry.space_group_name_H-M   'P 1'
#
loop_
_entity.id
_entity.type
_entity.pdbx_description
1 polymer ?
#
loop_
_entity_poly.entity_id
_entity_poly.type
_entity_poly.pdbx_seq_one_letter_code
_entity_poly.pdbx_strand_id
1 'polypeptide(L)'
;MKQICRELRVSRNTVRKVIRSGSTEFTYDRTKQPRPKIDPWRSALEEMLSENARRTKRERLTLIRIYEELRNRGYGGGYDAIRRYAATWSKATQAASASAFVPLSFDPGEAYQFDWSHEVVILDGATVTVKVAHVRLCHSRMPFVRAYPRETQEMVFDAHDKAFAFFGGACARGIYDNMKTAVDSIFVGKERAYNRRFQQMCGHYLVEPVACTPASGWEKGQVENQVGVLRQRFFVPRPKFKSYAELNAWLQDRCVAYAKAHRHPDIPDKTIWEVFQEERESLVPYTGRFDGFHAVAASVSKTCLVRFDKNRYSVDARAVGRPVEIRAYADRLECWQDGQIVAQHDRAFGRDKTIYDPLHYIPVLKRKPGALRNGAPFKEWD
;
A
#
# COMPACT_ATOMS: atom_id res chain seq x y z
N MET A 1 -11.24 -6.67 -67.16
CA MET A 1 -11.78 -5.94 -66.01
C MET A 1 -12.94 -6.64 -65.31
N LYS A 2 -14.05 -6.95 -65.98
CA LYS A 2 -15.19 -7.62 -65.32
C LYS A 2 -14.81 -8.98 -64.71
N GLN A 3 -13.94 -9.75 -65.35
CA GLN A 3 -13.47 -11.04 -64.91
C GLN A 3 -12.59 -10.87 -63.66
N ILE A 4 -11.61 -9.95 -63.65
CA ILE A 4 -10.74 -9.62 -62.52
C ILE A 4 -11.56 -9.18 -61.29
N CYS A 5 -12.60 -8.37 -61.49
CA CYS A 5 -13.49 -7.96 -60.41
C CYS A 5 -14.25 -9.13 -59.77
N ARG A 6 -14.61 -10.16 -60.53
CA ARG A 6 -15.29 -11.36 -60.03
C ARG A 6 -14.31 -12.31 -59.31
N GLU A 7 -13.16 -12.55 -59.92
CA GLU A 7 -12.15 -13.47 -59.38
C GLU A 7 -11.54 -12.94 -58.08
N LEU A 8 -11.18 -11.64 -58.02
CA LEU A 8 -10.56 -11.02 -56.86
C LEU A 8 -11.53 -10.34 -55.90
N ARG A 9 -12.84 -10.37 -56.17
CA ARG A 9 -13.91 -9.72 -55.39
C ARG A 9 -13.64 -8.24 -55.07
N VAL A 10 -13.03 -7.52 -55.99
CA VAL A 10 -12.71 -6.09 -55.84
C VAL A 10 -13.57 -5.22 -56.78
N SER A 11 -13.73 -3.93 -56.39
CA SER A 11 -14.50 -2.98 -57.16
C SER A 11 -13.82 -2.65 -58.51
N ARG A 12 -14.61 -2.28 -59.57
CA ARG A 12 -14.06 -1.80 -60.81
C ARG A 12 -13.16 -0.58 -60.66
N ASN A 13 -13.45 0.27 -59.69
CA ASN A 13 -12.63 1.45 -59.40
C ASN A 13 -11.27 1.05 -58.78
N THR A 14 -11.23 0.03 -57.95
CA THR A 14 -9.97 -0.54 -57.41
C THR A 14 -9.11 -1.10 -58.54
N VAL A 15 -9.68 -1.91 -59.44
CA VAL A 15 -8.95 -2.45 -60.61
C VAL A 15 -8.41 -1.35 -61.49
N ARG A 16 -9.23 -0.32 -61.80
CA ARG A 16 -8.78 0.85 -62.61
C ARG A 16 -7.64 1.61 -61.93
N LYS A 17 -7.69 1.74 -60.59
CA LYS A 17 -6.68 2.45 -59.80
C LYS A 17 -5.35 1.69 -59.86
N VAL A 18 -5.37 0.36 -59.69
CA VAL A 18 -4.18 -0.51 -59.85
C VAL A 18 -3.57 -0.40 -61.23
N ILE A 19 -4.40 -0.52 -62.31
CA ILE A 19 -3.92 -0.43 -63.70
C ILE A 19 -3.28 0.93 -63.99
N ARG A 20 -3.81 2.02 -63.40
CA ARG A 20 -3.30 3.39 -63.65
C ARG A 20 -2.07 3.73 -62.83
N SER A 21 -1.98 3.22 -61.60
CA SER A 21 -0.91 3.56 -60.65
C SER A 21 0.26 2.56 -60.66
N GLY A 22 0.06 1.36 -61.23
CA GLY A 22 1.05 0.27 -61.20
C GLY A 22 1.33 -0.25 -59.76
N SER A 23 0.62 0.26 -58.75
CA SER A 23 0.84 -0.07 -57.32
C SER A 23 -0.18 -1.13 -56.90
N THR A 24 0.30 -2.18 -56.24
CA THR A 24 -0.51 -3.24 -55.62
C THR A 24 -0.86 -2.96 -54.17
N GLU A 25 -0.19 -2.01 -53.53
CA GLU A 25 -0.47 -1.58 -52.17
C GLU A 25 -1.15 -0.21 -52.14
N PHE A 26 -2.31 -0.14 -51.54
CA PHE A 26 -3.06 1.11 -51.35
C PHE A 26 -3.12 1.41 -49.84
N THR A 27 -2.26 2.27 -49.38
CA THR A 27 -2.38 2.90 -48.05
C THR A 27 -3.35 4.08 -48.21
N TYR A 28 -4.44 4.05 -47.42
CA TYR A 28 -5.36 5.16 -47.32
C TYR A 28 -4.86 6.12 -46.24
N ASP A 29 -3.97 7.04 -46.60
CA ASP A 29 -3.43 8.03 -45.72
C ASP A 29 -4.36 9.25 -45.65
N ARG A 30 -5.19 9.31 -44.63
CA ARG A 30 -6.06 10.44 -44.35
C ARG A 30 -5.35 11.42 -43.42
N THR A 31 -4.56 12.32 -43.96
CA THR A 31 -3.76 13.32 -43.21
C THR A 31 -4.62 14.28 -42.38
N LYS A 32 -5.88 14.51 -42.75
CA LYS A 32 -6.83 15.33 -41.97
C LYS A 32 -8.21 14.67 -41.97
N GLN A 33 -8.70 14.34 -40.79
CA GLN A 33 -10.10 13.90 -40.59
C GLN A 33 -10.91 15.12 -40.16
N PRO A 34 -11.77 15.69 -41.03
CA PRO A 34 -12.56 16.87 -40.69
C PRO A 34 -13.54 16.53 -39.54
N ARG A 35 -13.62 17.44 -38.56
CA ARG A 35 -14.52 17.35 -37.40
C ARG A 35 -15.50 18.53 -37.41
N PRO A 36 -16.40 18.62 -38.40
CA PRO A 36 -17.14 19.85 -38.73
C PRO A 36 -17.96 20.41 -37.55
N LYS A 37 -18.35 19.57 -36.58
CA LYS A 37 -19.09 20.03 -35.39
C LYS A 37 -18.19 20.51 -34.24
N ILE A 38 -16.93 20.08 -34.19
CA ILE A 38 -15.99 20.46 -33.11
C ILE A 38 -15.03 21.58 -33.55
N ASP A 39 -14.63 21.57 -34.83
CA ASP A 39 -13.61 22.51 -35.32
C ASP A 39 -13.90 23.98 -34.97
N PRO A 40 -15.16 24.48 -35.06
CA PRO A 40 -15.47 25.85 -34.62
C PRO A 40 -15.33 26.08 -33.14
N TRP A 41 -15.40 25.03 -32.32
CA TRP A 41 -15.38 25.04 -30.85
C TRP A 41 -14.06 24.57 -30.25
N ARG A 42 -13.08 24.30 -31.11
CA ARG A 42 -11.82 23.68 -30.72
C ARG A 42 -11.07 24.52 -29.69
N SER A 43 -10.90 25.81 -29.95
CA SER A 43 -10.17 26.71 -29.03
C SER A 43 -10.84 26.78 -27.66
N ALA A 44 -12.16 26.97 -27.62
CA ALA A 44 -12.91 27.02 -26.37
C ALA A 44 -12.84 25.69 -25.59
N LEU A 45 -12.93 24.55 -26.30
CA LEU A 45 -12.82 23.23 -25.66
C LEU A 45 -11.41 22.97 -25.11
N GLU A 46 -10.35 23.32 -25.87
CA GLU A 46 -8.95 23.18 -25.46
C GLU A 46 -8.62 24.08 -24.27
N GLU A 47 -9.13 25.30 -24.23
CA GLU A 47 -9.01 26.21 -23.09
C GLU A 47 -9.65 25.61 -21.83
N MET A 48 -10.90 25.14 -21.92
CA MET A 48 -11.61 24.50 -20.82
C MET A 48 -10.90 23.24 -20.33
N LEU A 49 -10.37 22.42 -21.24
CA LEU A 49 -9.62 21.21 -20.88
C LEU A 49 -8.30 21.56 -20.21
N SER A 50 -7.59 22.59 -20.70
CA SER A 50 -6.32 23.06 -20.14
C SER A 50 -6.51 23.65 -18.75
N GLU A 51 -7.51 24.52 -18.57
CA GLU A 51 -7.87 25.08 -17.28
C GLU A 51 -8.29 23.99 -16.29
N ASN A 52 -9.12 23.03 -16.75
CA ASN A 52 -9.55 21.91 -15.93
C ASN A 52 -8.37 20.99 -15.50
N ALA A 53 -7.34 20.84 -16.34
CA ALA A 53 -6.16 20.06 -16.01
C ALA A 53 -5.32 20.72 -14.89
N ARG A 54 -5.35 22.05 -14.77
CA ARG A 54 -4.66 22.80 -13.70
C ARG A 54 -5.38 22.74 -12.35
N ARG A 55 -6.68 22.39 -12.33
CA ARG A 55 -7.48 22.32 -11.10
C ARG A 55 -7.09 21.11 -10.26
N THR A 56 -7.29 21.19 -8.94
CA THR A 56 -7.11 20.06 -8.04
C THR A 56 -8.10 18.94 -8.39
N LYS A 57 -7.78 17.67 -8.07
CA LYS A 57 -8.62 16.51 -8.41
C LYS A 57 -10.08 16.66 -7.94
N ARG A 58 -10.31 17.37 -6.83
CA ARG A 58 -11.67 17.60 -6.25
C ARG A 58 -12.45 18.66 -7.00
N GLU A 59 -11.79 19.59 -7.68
CA GLU A 59 -12.39 20.72 -8.39
C GLU A 59 -12.50 20.49 -9.91
N ARG A 60 -11.98 19.36 -10.40
CA ARG A 60 -12.03 19.03 -11.82
C ARG A 60 -13.45 18.78 -12.27
N LEU A 61 -13.85 19.47 -13.31
CA LEU A 61 -15.11 19.25 -14.00
C LEU A 61 -15.07 17.88 -14.71
N THR A 62 -16.18 17.16 -14.69
CA THR A 62 -16.38 15.99 -15.52
C THR A 62 -16.54 16.39 -17.00
N LEU A 63 -16.25 15.49 -17.93
CA LEU A 63 -16.47 15.75 -19.36
C LEU A 63 -17.93 16.05 -19.70
N ILE A 64 -18.87 15.50 -18.92
CA ILE A 64 -20.31 15.82 -19.04
C ILE A 64 -20.54 17.29 -18.70
N ARG A 65 -19.93 17.76 -17.61
CA ARG A 65 -20.07 19.17 -17.20
C ARG A 65 -19.44 20.14 -18.21
N ILE A 66 -18.28 19.79 -18.80
CA ILE A 66 -17.66 20.56 -19.87
C ILE A 66 -18.58 20.59 -21.12
N TYR A 67 -19.22 19.46 -21.44
CA TYR A 67 -20.21 19.41 -22.53
C TYR A 67 -21.42 20.30 -22.27
N GLU A 68 -21.99 20.29 -21.06
CA GLU A 68 -23.10 21.17 -20.67
C GLU A 68 -22.72 22.65 -20.82
N GLU A 69 -21.52 23.02 -20.37
CA GLU A 69 -20.99 24.38 -20.48
C GLU A 69 -20.85 24.82 -21.94
N LEU A 70 -20.31 23.94 -22.81
CA LEU A 70 -20.23 24.22 -24.25
C LEU A 70 -21.64 24.33 -24.90
N ARG A 71 -22.59 23.50 -24.46
CA ARG A 71 -23.98 23.61 -24.93
C ARG A 71 -24.61 24.93 -24.56
N ASN A 72 -24.37 25.44 -23.35
CA ASN A 72 -24.83 26.74 -22.90
C ASN A 72 -24.23 27.88 -23.73
N ARG A 73 -23.02 27.69 -24.30
CA ARG A 73 -22.38 28.63 -25.22
C ARG A 73 -22.84 28.50 -26.66
N GLY A 74 -23.73 27.52 -26.97
CA GLY A 74 -24.30 27.30 -28.32
C GLY A 74 -23.76 26.10 -29.07
N TYR A 75 -23.00 25.20 -28.47
CA TYR A 75 -22.52 23.98 -29.12
C TYR A 75 -23.67 23.03 -29.49
N GLY A 76 -23.88 22.80 -30.81
CA GLY A 76 -24.94 21.94 -31.33
C GLY A 76 -24.55 20.48 -31.59
N GLY A 77 -23.34 20.05 -31.18
CA GLY A 77 -22.85 18.69 -31.35
C GLY A 77 -23.23 17.75 -30.22
N GLY A 78 -22.96 16.44 -30.40
CA GLY A 78 -23.20 15.43 -29.35
C GLY A 78 -22.01 15.25 -28.39
N TYR A 79 -22.29 14.70 -27.20
CA TYR A 79 -21.30 14.40 -26.15
C TYR A 79 -20.16 13.51 -26.62
N ASP A 80 -20.45 12.47 -27.45
CA ASP A 80 -19.42 11.54 -27.94
C ASP A 80 -18.35 12.21 -28.79
N ALA A 81 -18.67 13.30 -29.48
CA ALA A 81 -17.69 14.06 -30.25
C ALA A 81 -16.68 14.75 -29.31
N ILE A 82 -17.17 15.37 -28.24
CA ILE A 82 -16.32 15.98 -27.19
C ILE A 82 -15.49 14.93 -26.48
N ARG A 83 -16.08 13.76 -26.10
CA ARG A 83 -15.37 12.66 -25.45
C ARG A 83 -14.21 12.16 -26.31
N ARG A 84 -14.43 11.92 -27.59
CA ARG A 84 -13.39 11.50 -28.53
C ARG A 84 -12.30 12.55 -28.73
N TYR A 85 -12.71 13.82 -28.81
CA TYR A 85 -11.76 14.93 -28.92
C TYR A 85 -10.89 15.06 -27.66
N ALA A 86 -11.50 15.08 -26.48
CA ALA A 86 -10.80 15.17 -25.20
C ALA A 86 -9.82 14.01 -25.01
N ALA A 87 -10.18 12.78 -25.41
CA ALA A 87 -9.28 11.63 -25.37
C ALA A 87 -8.06 11.82 -26.29
N THR A 88 -8.24 12.37 -27.49
CA THR A 88 -7.15 12.66 -28.44
C THR A 88 -6.26 13.79 -27.92
N TRP A 89 -6.88 14.85 -27.42
CA TRP A 89 -6.19 16.00 -26.84
C TRP A 89 -5.36 15.58 -25.59
N SER A 90 -5.96 14.79 -24.70
CA SER A 90 -5.26 14.26 -23.52
C SER A 90 -4.04 13.43 -23.90
N LYS A 91 -4.15 12.55 -24.91
CA LYS A 91 -3.00 11.78 -25.43
C LYS A 91 -1.92 12.69 -26.03
N ALA A 92 -2.29 13.69 -26.80
CA ALA A 92 -1.34 14.64 -27.38
C ALA A 92 -0.65 15.51 -26.33
N THR A 93 -1.41 15.98 -25.33
CA THR A 93 -0.88 16.78 -24.22
C THR A 93 -0.05 15.95 -23.24
N GLN A 94 -0.46 14.70 -22.97
CA GLN A 94 0.34 13.76 -22.19
C GLN A 94 1.61 13.32 -22.92
N ALA A 95 1.59 13.19 -24.24
CA ALA A 95 2.80 12.93 -25.02
C ALA A 95 3.77 14.15 -25.01
N ALA A 96 3.23 15.37 -24.96
CA ALA A 96 4.03 16.60 -24.77
C ALA A 96 4.50 16.80 -23.32
N SER A 97 3.78 16.25 -22.33
CA SER A 97 4.14 16.19 -20.91
C SER A 97 4.49 14.77 -20.47
N ALA A 98 4.90 13.89 -21.38
CA ALA A 98 5.54 12.64 -21.00
C ALA A 98 6.77 13.04 -20.19
N SER A 99 6.59 13.07 -18.89
CA SER A 99 7.62 13.37 -17.91
C SER A 99 8.75 12.38 -18.18
N ALA A 100 9.83 12.86 -18.75
CA ALA A 100 11.05 12.09 -18.78
C ALA A 100 11.41 11.85 -17.32
N PHE A 101 11.37 10.60 -16.87
CA PHE A 101 11.81 10.21 -15.54
C PHE A 101 13.32 10.06 -15.58
N VAL A 102 13.99 10.65 -14.60
CA VAL A 102 15.40 10.32 -14.35
C VAL A 102 15.40 8.94 -13.68
N PRO A 103 16.01 7.91 -14.28
CA PRO A 103 16.12 6.61 -13.63
C PRO A 103 16.85 6.77 -12.29
N LEU A 104 16.25 6.28 -11.21
CA LEU A 104 16.88 6.28 -9.89
C LEU A 104 17.77 5.03 -9.80
N SER A 105 19.04 5.24 -9.52
CA SER A 105 20.01 4.21 -9.16
C SER A 105 20.33 4.35 -7.67
N PHE A 106 20.47 3.23 -6.98
CA PHE A 106 20.82 3.18 -5.56
C PHE A 106 22.01 2.23 -5.39
N ASP A 107 22.94 2.63 -4.54
CA ASP A 107 24.04 1.78 -4.16
C ASP A 107 23.59 0.64 -3.22
N PRO A 108 24.34 -0.48 -3.11
CA PRO A 108 24.05 -1.55 -2.17
C PRO A 108 23.95 -1.02 -0.73
N GLY A 109 22.86 -1.36 -0.03
CA GLY A 109 22.62 -0.93 1.34
C GLY A 109 22.23 0.55 1.51
N GLU A 110 22.06 1.29 0.42
CA GLU A 110 21.76 2.73 0.49
C GLU A 110 20.35 3.01 0.99
N ALA A 111 19.32 2.41 0.37
CA ALA A 111 17.95 2.75 0.70
C ALA A 111 16.99 1.57 0.57
N TYR A 112 15.92 1.62 1.37
CA TYR A 112 14.72 0.82 1.19
C TYR A 112 13.50 1.72 1.07
N GLN A 113 12.42 1.17 0.54
CA GLN A 113 11.11 1.83 0.45
C GLN A 113 10.09 1.07 1.26
N PHE A 114 9.21 1.82 1.94
CA PHE A 114 8.08 1.29 2.70
C PHE A 114 6.76 1.81 2.14
N ASP A 115 5.79 0.90 1.98
CA ASP A 115 4.41 1.27 1.58
C ASP A 115 3.39 0.30 2.17
N TRP A 116 2.12 0.74 2.24
CA TRP A 116 0.99 -0.08 2.62
C TRP A 116 0.11 -0.42 1.41
N SER A 117 -0.41 -1.64 1.38
CA SER A 117 -1.51 -1.99 0.48
C SER A 117 -2.66 -2.67 1.22
N HIS A 118 -3.83 -2.68 0.59
CA HIS A 118 -5.03 -3.33 1.14
C HIS A 118 -5.38 -4.50 0.24
N GLU A 119 -5.32 -5.70 0.80
CA GLU A 119 -5.53 -6.92 0.04
C GLU A 119 -6.66 -7.75 0.63
N VAL A 120 -7.36 -8.50 -0.22
CA VAL A 120 -8.48 -9.32 0.20
C VAL A 120 -8.06 -10.79 0.25
N VAL A 121 -8.22 -11.41 1.42
CA VAL A 121 -7.90 -12.82 1.67
C VAL A 121 -9.09 -13.52 2.33
N ILE A 122 -9.04 -14.84 2.37
CA ILE A 122 -9.96 -15.66 3.19
C ILE A 122 -9.16 -16.11 4.41
N LEU A 123 -9.58 -15.66 5.60
CA LEU A 123 -8.95 -15.95 6.87
C LEU A 123 -9.96 -16.60 7.80
N ASP A 124 -9.66 -17.81 8.26
CA ASP A 124 -10.58 -18.63 9.07
C ASP A 124 -11.99 -18.72 8.47
N GLY A 125 -12.06 -18.95 7.14
CA GLY A 125 -13.31 -19.04 6.39
C GLY A 125 -14.00 -17.70 6.07
N ALA A 126 -13.59 -16.59 6.66
CA ALA A 126 -14.16 -15.27 6.43
C ALA A 126 -13.36 -14.47 5.38
N THR A 127 -14.06 -13.77 4.49
CA THR A 127 -13.41 -12.80 3.59
C THR A 127 -13.07 -11.54 4.35
N VAL A 128 -11.78 -11.22 4.47
CA VAL A 128 -11.28 -10.06 5.20
C VAL A 128 -10.34 -9.21 4.33
N THR A 129 -10.36 -7.90 4.55
CA THR A 129 -9.35 -7.00 4.00
C THR A 129 -8.21 -6.85 5.00
N VAL A 130 -7.06 -7.38 4.64
CA VAL A 130 -5.82 -7.25 5.43
C VAL A 130 -5.02 -6.04 4.97
N LYS A 131 -4.23 -5.48 5.87
CA LYS A 131 -3.26 -4.43 5.60
C LYS A 131 -1.91 -5.07 5.38
N VAL A 132 -1.29 -4.81 4.25
CA VAL A 132 -0.01 -5.44 3.88
C VAL A 132 1.08 -4.39 3.86
N ALA A 133 2.04 -4.54 4.75
CA ALA A 133 3.27 -3.75 4.76
C ALA A 133 4.22 -4.31 3.70
N HIS A 134 4.72 -3.45 2.85
CA HIS A 134 5.74 -3.73 1.85
C HIS A 134 7.03 -3.03 2.22
N VAL A 135 8.11 -3.78 2.39
CA VAL A 135 9.46 -3.26 2.54
C VAL A 135 10.28 -3.77 1.37
N ARG A 136 10.95 -2.88 0.66
CA ARG A 136 11.71 -3.24 -0.54
C ARG A 136 13.08 -2.59 -0.52
N LEU A 137 14.13 -3.37 -0.67
CA LEU A 137 15.48 -2.85 -0.91
C LEU A 137 15.53 -2.19 -2.29
N CYS A 138 16.09 -0.98 -2.37
CA CYS A 138 16.12 -0.20 -3.61
C CYS A 138 17.16 -0.71 -4.60
N HIS A 139 18.30 -1.24 -4.14
CA HIS A 139 19.33 -1.78 -5.00
C HIS A 139 18.93 -3.18 -5.53
N SER A 140 18.86 -4.20 -4.70
CA SER A 140 18.56 -5.57 -5.14
C SER A 140 17.13 -5.81 -5.60
N ARG A 141 16.22 -4.88 -5.30
CA ARG A 141 14.78 -5.06 -5.54
C ARG A 141 14.13 -6.14 -4.68
N MET A 142 14.84 -6.64 -3.66
CA MET A 142 14.34 -7.69 -2.77
C MET A 142 13.10 -7.22 -2.01
N PRO A 143 11.94 -7.89 -2.17
CA PRO A 143 10.73 -7.55 -1.44
C PRO A 143 10.65 -8.32 -0.13
N PHE A 144 10.04 -7.68 0.86
CA PHE A 144 9.47 -8.32 2.05
C PHE A 144 8.04 -7.81 2.23
N VAL A 145 7.09 -8.70 2.41
CA VAL A 145 5.68 -8.34 2.66
C VAL A 145 5.14 -9.06 3.88
N ARG A 146 4.33 -8.35 4.67
CA ARG A 146 3.73 -8.88 5.88
C ARG A 146 2.32 -8.31 6.09
N ALA A 147 1.39 -9.19 6.39
CA ALA A 147 -0.02 -8.84 6.58
C ALA A 147 -0.34 -8.55 8.04
N TYR A 148 -1.21 -7.55 8.25
CA TYR A 148 -1.68 -7.08 9.55
C TYR A 148 -3.17 -6.83 9.52
N PRO A 149 -3.85 -6.86 10.69
CA PRO A 149 -5.26 -6.49 10.78
C PRO A 149 -5.51 -4.99 10.62
N ARG A 150 -4.51 -4.13 10.89
CA ARG A 150 -4.62 -2.66 10.86
C ARG A 150 -3.33 -1.99 10.36
N GLU A 151 -3.39 -0.68 10.14
CA GLU A 151 -2.24 0.20 9.85
C GLU A 151 -1.98 1.09 11.06
N THR A 152 -1.47 0.53 12.15
CA THR A 152 -1.16 1.28 13.36
C THR A 152 0.35 1.38 13.55
N GLN A 153 0.79 2.28 14.43
CA GLN A 153 2.19 2.58 14.61
C GLN A 153 3.00 1.36 15.08
N GLU A 154 2.46 0.57 16.00
CA GLU A 154 3.09 -0.65 16.49
C GLU A 154 3.22 -1.73 15.39
N MET A 155 2.32 -1.73 14.39
CA MET A 155 2.43 -2.61 13.23
C MET A 155 3.49 -2.13 12.24
N VAL A 156 3.70 -0.81 12.12
CA VAL A 156 4.85 -0.26 11.38
C VAL A 156 6.15 -0.72 12.03
N PHE A 157 6.26 -0.66 13.36
CA PHE A 157 7.45 -1.09 14.08
C PHE A 157 7.73 -2.59 13.89
N ASP A 158 6.69 -3.43 14.04
CA ASP A 158 6.83 -4.88 13.81
C ASP A 158 7.19 -5.19 12.35
N ALA A 159 6.63 -4.47 11.38
CA ALA A 159 6.94 -4.66 9.97
C ALA A 159 8.42 -4.39 9.66
N HIS A 160 8.99 -3.32 10.22
CA HIS A 160 10.41 -3.00 10.07
C HIS A 160 11.30 -4.01 10.78
N ASP A 161 10.97 -4.38 12.03
CA ASP A 161 11.70 -5.41 12.77
C ASP A 161 11.77 -6.72 11.98
N LYS A 162 10.62 -7.20 11.49
CA LYS A 162 10.55 -8.46 10.71
C LYS A 162 11.26 -8.36 9.37
N ALA A 163 11.18 -7.20 8.70
CA ALA A 163 11.88 -6.99 7.45
C ALA A 163 13.40 -6.97 7.64
N PHE A 164 13.90 -6.23 8.64
CA PHE A 164 15.34 -6.14 8.90
C PHE A 164 15.92 -7.45 9.42
N ALA A 165 15.18 -8.19 10.25
CA ALA A 165 15.56 -9.56 10.62
C ALA A 165 15.63 -10.49 9.41
N PHE A 166 14.67 -10.38 8.45
CA PHE A 166 14.65 -11.16 7.23
C PHE A 166 15.80 -10.81 6.28
N PHE A 167 16.11 -9.53 6.11
CA PHE A 167 17.22 -9.08 5.28
C PHE A 167 18.58 -9.34 5.95
N GLY A 168 18.61 -9.49 7.27
CA GLY A 168 19.84 -9.58 8.06
C GLY A 168 20.43 -8.22 8.41
N GLY A 169 19.75 -7.13 8.08
CA GLY A 169 20.21 -5.76 8.32
C GLY A 169 19.24 -4.72 7.78
N ALA A 170 19.59 -3.45 7.94
CA ALA A 170 18.85 -2.29 7.44
C ALA A 170 19.70 -1.47 6.47
N CYS A 171 19.06 -0.78 5.51
CA CYS A 171 19.73 0.23 4.70
C CYS A 171 19.95 1.52 5.50
N ALA A 172 20.88 2.36 5.06
CA ALA A 172 21.16 3.65 5.67
C ALA A 172 19.96 4.62 5.63
N ARG A 173 19.11 4.53 4.59
CA ARG A 173 17.94 5.40 4.40
C ARG A 173 16.65 4.61 4.23
N GLY A 174 15.56 5.09 4.85
CA GLY A 174 14.20 4.60 4.65
C GLY A 174 13.35 5.63 3.93
N ILE A 175 12.79 5.27 2.76
CA ILE A 175 11.95 6.14 1.95
C ILE A 175 10.49 5.82 2.27
N TYR A 176 9.75 6.84 2.75
CA TYR A 176 8.36 6.71 3.21
C TYR A 176 7.43 7.65 2.44
N ASP A 177 6.22 7.18 2.15
CA ASP A 177 5.14 8.09 1.79
C ASP A 177 4.64 8.86 3.03
N ASN A 178 3.76 9.83 2.82
CA ASN A 178 3.13 10.62 3.89
C ASN A 178 2.24 9.73 4.81
N MET A 179 2.86 8.82 5.55
CA MET A 179 2.17 7.92 6.47
C MET A 179 1.79 8.68 7.75
N LYS A 180 0.50 8.75 8.05
CA LYS A 180 -0.01 9.33 9.31
C LYS A 180 0.57 8.67 10.58
N THR A 181 1.01 7.42 10.48
CA THR A 181 1.61 6.67 11.58
C THR A 181 3.08 7.00 11.84
N ALA A 182 3.75 7.63 10.86
CA ALA A 182 5.15 8.01 10.96
C ALA A 182 5.35 9.53 11.09
N VAL A 183 4.38 10.34 10.63
CA VAL A 183 4.49 11.80 10.52
C VAL A 183 3.38 12.48 11.31
N ASP A 184 3.75 13.30 12.30
CA ASP A 184 2.81 14.10 13.10
C ASP A 184 2.35 15.35 12.35
N SER A 185 3.24 15.98 11.56
CA SER A 185 2.95 17.20 10.81
C SER A 185 3.68 17.22 9.47
N ILE A 186 3.01 17.74 8.46
CA ILE A 186 3.56 17.95 7.12
C ILE A 186 3.69 19.46 6.90
N PHE A 187 4.90 19.96 6.75
CA PHE A 187 5.18 21.35 6.38
C PHE A 187 5.30 21.51 4.86
N VAL A 188 5.49 22.72 4.40
CA VAL A 188 5.70 23.01 2.97
C VAL A 188 7.01 22.36 2.49
N GLY A 189 6.97 21.66 1.36
CA GLY A 189 8.14 20.98 0.81
C GLY A 189 8.42 19.60 1.43
N LYS A 190 9.69 19.31 1.74
CA LYS A 190 10.18 18.04 2.28
C LYS A 190 10.23 17.99 3.81
N GLU A 191 10.02 19.10 4.48
CA GLU A 191 10.08 19.16 5.94
C GLU A 191 8.91 18.40 6.57
N ARG A 192 9.21 17.56 7.56
CA ARG A 192 8.26 16.72 8.29
C ARG A 192 8.62 16.70 9.77
N ALA A 193 7.62 16.75 10.65
CA ALA A 193 7.77 16.38 12.03
C ALA A 193 7.40 14.90 12.17
N TYR A 194 8.41 14.05 12.30
CA TYR A 194 8.20 12.62 12.54
C TYR A 194 7.78 12.37 13.97
N ASN A 195 6.91 11.40 14.19
CA ASN A 195 6.54 10.93 15.50
C ASN A 195 7.78 10.48 16.30
N ARG A 196 7.87 10.88 17.58
CA ARG A 196 9.00 10.58 18.44
C ARG A 196 9.35 9.08 18.50
N ARG A 197 8.35 8.22 18.61
CA ARG A 197 8.56 6.75 18.66
C ARG A 197 9.08 6.20 17.33
N PHE A 198 8.60 6.77 16.22
CA PHE A 198 9.11 6.42 14.90
C PHE A 198 10.58 6.84 14.73
N GLN A 199 10.96 8.03 15.20
CA GLN A 199 12.37 8.46 15.21
C GLN A 199 13.24 7.56 16.09
N GLN A 200 12.73 7.11 17.24
CA GLN A 200 13.44 6.16 18.10
C GLN A 200 13.68 4.82 17.40
N MET A 201 12.70 4.31 16.64
CA MET A 201 12.88 3.10 15.82
C MET A 201 13.94 3.33 14.72
N CYS A 202 13.86 4.43 14.01
CA CYS A 202 14.87 4.77 12.99
C CYS A 202 16.27 4.88 13.61
N GLY A 203 16.40 5.54 14.77
CA GLY A 203 17.68 5.63 15.50
C GLY A 203 18.19 4.27 15.99
N HIS A 204 17.31 3.36 16.44
CA HIS A 204 17.67 2.01 16.85
C HIS A 204 18.31 1.19 15.73
N TYR A 205 17.78 1.34 14.50
CA TYR A 205 18.29 0.63 13.31
C TYR A 205 19.29 1.46 12.50
N LEU A 206 19.66 2.64 12.95
CA LEU A 206 20.56 3.59 12.25
C LEU A 206 20.05 3.98 10.86
N VAL A 207 18.74 4.15 10.72
CA VAL A 207 18.08 4.51 9.47
C VAL A 207 17.73 5.99 9.46
N GLU A 208 18.11 6.70 8.40
CA GLU A 208 17.65 8.06 8.13
C GLU A 208 16.28 8.03 7.43
N PRO A 209 15.19 8.53 8.04
CA PRO A 209 13.90 8.58 7.40
C PRO A 209 13.81 9.71 6.37
N VAL A 210 13.46 9.38 5.14
CA VAL A 210 13.26 10.32 4.04
C VAL A 210 11.82 10.26 3.57
N ALA A 211 11.12 11.40 3.59
CA ALA A 211 9.77 11.50 3.06
C ALA A 211 9.77 11.76 1.56
N CYS A 212 8.91 11.07 0.80
CA CYS A 212 8.65 11.40 -0.59
C CYS A 212 8.06 12.81 -0.70
N THR A 213 8.43 13.56 -1.75
CA THR A 213 7.81 14.85 -2.05
C THR A 213 6.34 14.64 -2.40
N PRO A 214 5.39 15.42 -1.86
CA PRO A 214 3.98 15.32 -2.24
C PRO A 214 3.81 15.45 -3.75
N ALA A 215 3.02 14.56 -4.36
CA ALA A 215 2.76 14.50 -5.79
C ALA A 215 3.95 14.15 -6.71
N SER A 216 5.09 13.73 -6.18
CA SER A 216 6.26 13.29 -6.96
C SER A 216 6.15 11.78 -7.28
N GLY A 217 5.26 11.41 -8.18
CA GLY A 217 5.08 10.02 -8.62
C GLY A 217 6.34 9.36 -9.19
N TRP A 218 7.34 10.17 -9.60
CA TRP A 218 8.62 9.67 -10.11
C TRP A 218 9.55 9.11 -9.01
N GLU A 219 9.50 9.67 -7.79
CA GLU A 219 10.24 9.13 -6.62
C GLU A 219 9.66 7.78 -6.17
N LYS A 220 8.37 7.54 -6.45
CA LYS A 220 7.59 6.39 -5.98
C LYS A 220 7.33 5.33 -7.06
N GLY A 221 7.52 5.66 -8.34
CA GLY A 221 7.10 4.82 -9.47
C GLY A 221 7.66 3.41 -9.47
N GLN A 222 8.79 3.16 -8.83
CA GLN A 222 9.37 1.83 -8.70
C GLN A 222 8.60 0.96 -7.68
N VAL A 223 8.13 1.54 -6.55
CA VAL A 223 7.38 0.80 -5.52
C VAL A 223 5.94 0.55 -5.92
N GLU A 224 5.26 1.55 -6.47
CA GLU A 224 3.86 1.41 -6.91
C GLU A 224 3.71 0.29 -7.95
N ASN A 225 4.66 0.19 -8.89
CA ASN A 225 4.70 -0.90 -9.85
C ASN A 225 4.90 -2.25 -9.16
N GLN A 226 5.80 -2.36 -8.18
CA GLN A 226 6.05 -3.62 -7.48
C GLN A 226 4.88 -4.03 -6.59
N VAL A 227 4.25 -3.11 -5.85
CA VAL A 227 3.04 -3.39 -5.07
C VAL A 227 1.96 -3.97 -5.98
N GLY A 228 1.75 -3.39 -7.18
CA GLY A 228 0.83 -3.91 -8.18
C GLY A 228 1.18 -5.32 -8.66
N VAL A 229 2.46 -5.58 -8.93
CA VAL A 229 2.95 -6.91 -9.35
C VAL A 229 2.78 -7.95 -8.25
N LEU A 230 3.19 -7.63 -7.02
CA LEU A 230 3.08 -8.55 -5.89
C LEU A 230 1.62 -8.82 -5.51
N ARG A 231 0.73 -7.82 -5.60
CA ARG A 231 -0.71 -7.99 -5.44
C ARG A 231 -1.24 -9.08 -6.37
N GLN A 232 -0.98 -8.96 -7.66
CA GLN A 232 -1.47 -9.94 -8.64
C GLN A 232 -0.89 -11.33 -8.45
N ARG A 233 0.35 -11.44 -7.99
CA ARG A 233 1.04 -12.73 -7.83
C ARG A 233 0.74 -13.44 -6.52
N PHE A 234 0.52 -12.67 -5.44
CA PHE A 234 0.34 -13.25 -4.10
C PHE A 234 -1.12 -13.25 -3.65
N PHE A 235 -1.94 -12.32 -4.15
CA PHE A 235 -3.31 -12.15 -3.67
C PHE A 235 -4.38 -12.45 -4.74
N VAL A 236 -3.97 -12.83 -5.95
CA VAL A 236 -4.89 -13.26 -7.03
C VAL A 236 -4.45 -14.62 -7.56
N PRO A 237 -5.33 -15.65 -7.52
CA PRO A 237 -6.64 -15.69 -6.85
C PRO A 237 -6.52 -15.51 -5.33
N ARG A 238 -7.65 -15.17 -4.66
CA ARG A 238 -7.66 -14.90 -3.21
C ARG A 238 -7.12 -16.09 -2.43
N PRO A 239 -6.03 -15.96 -1.66
CA PRO A 239 -5.46 -17.03 -0.89
C PRO A 239 -6.29 -17.27 0.38
N LYS A 240 -6.20 -18.52 0.91
CA LYS A 240 -6.98 -18.99 2.08
C LYS A 240 -6.02 -19.46 3.16
N PHE A 241 -6.21 -18.97 4.39
CA PHE A 241 -5.39 -19.32 5.55
C PHE A 241 -6.24 -19.42 6.81
N LYS A 242 -5.74 -20.12 7.82
CA LYS A 242 -6.38 -20.23 9.14
C LYS A 242 -6.06 -19.03 10.04
N SER A 243 -4.88 -18.42 9.87
CA SER A 243 -4.41 -17.36 10.76
C SER A 243 -3.47 -16.37 10.04
N TYR A 244 -3.23 -15.21 10.65
CA TYR A 244 -2.19 -14.27 10.22
C TYR A 244 -0.79 -14.88 10.27
N ALA A 245 -0.52 -15.78 11.22
CA ALA A 245 0.77 -16.46 11.32
C ALA A 245 1.03 -17.32 10.07
N GLU A 246 0.06 -18.13 9.67
CA GLU A 246 0.14 -18.96 8.46
C GLU A 246 0.27 -18.11 7.18
N LEU A 247 -0.57 -17.05 7.05
CA LEU A 247 -0.50 -16.12 5.95
C LEU A 247 0.90 -15.47 5.85
N ASN A 248 1.46 -15.02 6.98
CA ASN A 248 2.74 -14.32 7.00
C ASN A 248 3.93 -15.25 6.72
N ALA A 249 3.89 -16.50 7.19
CA ALA A 249 4.89 -17.49 6.83
C ALA A 249 4.88 -17.76 5.32
N TRP A 250 3.69 -17.96 4.75
CA TRP A 250 3.53 -18.15 3.31
C TRP A 250 3.98 -16.93 2.50
N LEU A 251 3.66 -15.69 2.93
CA LEU A 251 4.10 -14.47 2.26
C LEU A 251 5.64 -14.36 2.23
N GLN A 252 6.31 -14.71 3.33
CA GLN A 252 7.77 -14.70 3.40
C GLN A 252 8.39 -15.70 2.41
N ASP A 253 7.85 -16.93 2.33
CA ASP A 253 8.30 -17.93 1.36
C ASP A 253 8.08 -17.46 -0.08
N ARG A 254 6.94 -16.77 -0.35
CA ARG A 254 6.65 -16.19 -1.66
C ARG A 254 7.60 -15.08 -2.04
N CYS A 255 8.05 -14.25 -1.10
CA CYS A 255 9.08 -13.23 -1.37
C CYS A 255 10.39 -13.87 -1.84
N VAL A 256 10.84 -14.92 -1.15
CA VAL A 256 12.06 -15.67 -1.51
C VAL A 256 11.89 -16.35 -2.87
N ALA A 257 10.79 -17.06 -3.08
CA ALA A 257 10.51 -17.74 -4.35
C ALA A 257 10.43 -16.75 -5.52
N TYR A 258 9.79 -15.60 -5.31
CA TYR A 258 9.72 -14.52 -6.30
C TYR A 258 11.11 -14.02 -6.66
N ALA A 259 11.95 -13.70 -5.68
CA ALA A 259 13.28 -13.17 -5.89
C ALA A 259 14.20 -14.15 -6.62
N LYS A 260 14.10 -15.46 -6.34
CA LYS A 260 14.86 -16.52 -7.03
C LYS A 260 14.39 -16.74 -8.47
N ALA A 261 13.10 -16.56 -8.75
CA ALA A 261 12.52 -16.83 -10.06
C ALA A 261 12.66 -15.65 -11.05
N HIS A 262 12.93 -14.42 -10.57
CA HIS A 262 12.92 -13.23 -11.41
C HIS A 262 14.31 -12.61 -11.55
N ARG A 263 14.64 -12.25 -12.80
CA ARG A 263 15.85 -11.51 -13.12
C ARG A 263 15.78 -10.09 -12.57
N HIS A 264 16.94 -9.58 -12.14
CA HIS A 264 17.08 -8.19 -11.73
C HIS A 264 16.87 -7.26 -12.95
N PRO A 265 16.07 -6.19 -12.85
CA PRO A 265 15.74 -5.35 -14.01
C PRO A 265 16.96 -4.60 -14.58
N ASP A 266 17.91 -4.21 -13.73
CA ASP A 266 19.09 -3.43 -14.11
C ASP A 266 20.34 -4.30 -14.27
N ILE A 267 20.31 -5.56 -13.80
CA ILE A 267 21.41 -6.56 -13.88
C ILE A 267 20.84 -7.88 -14.41
N PRO A 268 20.58 -7.97 -15.74
CA PRO A 268 19.81 -9.08 -16.32
C PRO A 268 20.44 -10.48 -16.15
N ASP A 269 21.75 -10.53 -15.92
CA ASP A 269 22.49 -11.79 -15.74
C ASP A 269 22.25 -12.43 -14.38
N LYS A 270 21.77 -11.66 -13.39
CA LYS A 270 21.50 -12.11 -12.03
C LYS A 270 20.00 -12.09 -11.70
N THR A 271 19.61 -12.97 -10.80
CA THR A 271 18.29 -12.91 -10.16
C THR A 271 18.27 -11.82 -9.07
N ILE A 272 17.05 -11.38 -8.70
CA ILE A 272 16.87 -10.49 -7.53
C ILE A 272 17.50 -11.08 -6.28
N TRP A 273 17.41 -12.41 -6.10
CA TRP A 273 17.98 -13.11 -4.97
C TRP A 273 19.51 -13.07 -4.95
N GLU A 274 20.17 -13.28 -6.08
CA GLU A 274 21.63 -13.23 -6.19
C GLU A 274 22.18 -11.83 -5.89
N VAL A 275 21.54 -10.78 -6.44
CA VAL A 275 21.90 -9.40 -6.13
C VAL A 275 21.64 -9.07 -4.65
N PHE A 276 20.56 -9.59 -4.05
CA PHE A 276 20.30 -9.44 -2.63
C PHE A 276 21.36 -10.09 -1.75
N GLN A 277 21.85 -11.28 -2.10
CA GLN A 277 22.90 -11.92 -1.31
C GLN A 277 24.20 -11.07 -1.29
N GLU A 278 24.51 -10.39 -2.38
CA GLU A 278 25.64 -9.45 -2.45
C GLU A 278 25.35 -8.16 -1.64
N GLU A 279 24.15 -7.61 -1.76
CA GLU A 279 23.75 -6.40 -1.03
C GLU A 279 23.78 -6.59 0.50
N ARG A 280 23.52 -7.80 0.99
CA ARG A 280 23.50 -8.09 2.44
C ARG A 280 24.79 -7.69 3.17
N GLU A 281 25.95 -7.76 2.52
CA GLU A 281 27.22 -7.37 3.10
C GLU A 281 27.34 -5.86 3.36
N SER A 282 26.53 -5.06 2.64
CA SER A 282 26.49 -3.60 2.75
C SER A 282 25.41 -3.08 3.71
N LEU A 283 24.56 -3.96 4.26
CA LEU A 283 23.53 -3.56 5.20
C LEU A 283 24.11 -3.29 6.59
N VAL A 284 23.54 -2.32 7.32
CA VAL A 284 23.78 -2.16 8.75
C VAL A 284 23.26 -3.42 9.45
N PRO A 285 24.10 -4.18 10.17
CA PRO A 285 23.67 -5.46 10.73
C PRO A 285 22.46 -5.35 11.67
N TYR A 286 21.54 -6.30 11.58
CA TYR A 286 20.41 -6.38 12.50
C TYR A 286 20.91 -6.77 13.92
N THR A 287 20.75 -5.86 14.89
CA THR A 287 21.25 -6.00 16.26
C THR A 287 20.20 -6.44 17.26
N GLY A 288 18.96 -6.66 16.80
CA GLY A 288 17.87 -7.10 17.65
C GLY A 288 16.61 -6.24 17.50
N ARG A 289 15.55 -6.69 18.16
CA ARG A 289 14.22 -6.09 18.06
C ARG A 289 14.13 -4.73 18.73
N PHE A 290 13.56 -3.75 18.03
CA PHE A 290 13.09 -2.50 18.65
C PHE A 290 11.87 -2.77 19.53
N ASP A 291 11.83 -2.18 20.75
CA ASP A 291 10.69 -2.28 21.64
C ASP A 291 9.53 -1.38 21.16
N GLY A 292 8.86 -1.85 20.12
CA GLY A 292 7.89 -1.09 19.31
C GLY A 292 6.46 -1.23 19.79
N PHE A 293 6.09 -0.51 20.87
CA PHE A 293 4.71 -0.49 21.38
C PHE A 293 4.07 0.90 21.28
N HIS A 294 2.75 0.91 21.34
CA HIS A 294 1.94 2.09 21.59
C HIS A 294 1.49 2.10 23.04
N ALA A 295 1.87 3.15 23.80
CA ALA A 295 1.56 3.27 25.22
C ALA A 295 0.23 4.00 25.45
N VAL A 296 -0.61 3.44 26.33
CA VAL A 296 -1.88 4.04 26.75
C VAL A 296 -2.06 3.88 28.26
N ALA A 297 -2.30 4.98 28.96
CA ALA A 297 -2.69 4.92 30.36
C ALA A 297 -4.15 4.44 30.49
N ALA A 298 -4.39 3.51 31.41
CA ALA A 298 -5.72 2.95 31.64
C ALA A 298 -5.99 2.77 33.16
N SER A 299 -7.26 2.96 33.54
CA SER A 299 -7.73 2.66 34.88
C SER A 299 -8.14 1.19 35.01
N VAL A 300 -7.81 0.57 36.12
CA VAL A 300 -8.26 -0.79 36.44
C VAL A 300 -9.60 -0.75 37.16
N SER A 301 -10.58 -1.44 36.62
CA SER A 301 -11.91 -1.55 37.23
C SER A 301 -11.89 -2.43 38.47
N LYS A 302 -12.93 -2.33 39.33
CA LYS A 302 -13.11 -3.21 40.52
C LYS A 302 -13.27 -4.69 40.15
N THR A 303 -13.52 -5.00 38.89
CA THR A 303 -13.59 -6.36 38.35
C THR A 303 -12.27 -6.80 37.72
N CYS A 304 -11.15 -6.14 38.02
CA CYS A 304 -9.79 -6.41 37.54
C CYS A 304 -9.70 -6.36 35.99
N LEU A 305 -10.39 -5.42 35.36
CA LEU A 305 -10.39 -5.26 33.90
C LEU A 305 -9.87 -3.88 33.52
N VAL A 306 -9.08 -3.84 32.44
CA VAL A 306 -8.72 -2.64 31.69
C VAL A 306 -9.41 -2.65 30.34
N ARG A 307 -9.61 -1.47 29.75
CA ARG A 307 -10.19 -1.31 28.41
C ARG A 307 -9.12 -0.90 27.42
N PHE A 308 -9.01 -1.64 26.34
CA PHE A 308 -8.17 -1.27 25.21
C PHE A 308 -8.85 -1.68 23.90
N ASP A 309 -8.85 -0.79 22.92
CA ASP A 309 -9.30 -1.07 21.54
C ASP A 309 -10.70 -1.69 21.47
N LYS A 310 -11.65 -1.16 22.29
CA LYS A 310 -13.06 -1.64 22.44
C LYS A 310 -13.21 -3.03 23.03
N ASN A 311 -12.16 -3.61 23.58
CA ASN A 311 -12.15 -4.87 24.29
C ASN A 311 -11.78 -4.65 25.76
N ARG A 312 -11.98 -5.67 26.60
CA ARG A 312 -11.61 -5.70 28.01
C ARG A 312 -10.63 -6.84 28.24
N TYR A 313 -9.61 -6.56 29.05
CA TYR A 313 -8.57 -7.52 29.36
C TYR A 313 -8.39 -7.58 30.89
N SER A 314 -8.26 -8.77 31.45
CA SER A 314 -8.03 -8.92 32.87
C SER A 314 -6.60 -8.53 33.23
N VAL A 315 -6.43 -8.02 34.44
CA VAL A 315 -5.12 -7.76 35.05
C VAL A 315 -5.08 -8.34 36.47
N ASP A 316 -3.89 -8.56 37.01
CA ASP A 316 -3.73 -9.04 38.37
C ASP A 316 -4.58 -8.20 39.34
N ALA A 317 -5.35 -8.87 40.18
CA ALA A 317 -6.26 -8.24 41.13
C ALA A 317 -5.56 -7.24 42.09
N ARG A 318 -4.25 -7.38 42.29
CA ARG A 318 -3.43 -6.44 43.08
C ARG A 318 -3.27 -5.07 42.40
N ALA A 319 -3.48 -4.99 41.10
CA ALA A 319 -3.38 -3.75 40.35
C ALA A 319 -4.62 -2.84 40.49
N VAL A 320 -5.71 -3.33 41.09
CA VAL A 320 -6.97 -2.59 41.22
C VAL A 320 -6.77 -1.32 42.06
N GLY A 321 -7.41 -0.22 41.61
CA GLY A 321 -7.38 1.08 42.32
C GLY A 321 -6.25 2.01 41.92
N ARG A 322 -5.34 1.58 41.05
CA ARG A 322 -4.24 2.41 40.54
C ARG A 322 -4.19 2.31 39.01
N PRO A 323 -3.72 3.32 38.30
CA PRO A 323 -3.58 3.26 36.85
C PRO A 323 -2.49 2.26 36.44
N VAL A 324 -2.63 1.73 35.21
CA VAL A 324 -1.65 0.89 34.53
C VAL A 324 -1.27 1.53 33.21
N GLU A 325 -0.06 1.27 32.72
CA GLU A 325 0.35 1.55 31.36
C GLU A 325 0.10 0.31 30.50
N ILE A 326 -0.75 0.41 29.49
CA ILE A 326 -0.92 -0.63 28.49
C ILE A 326 0.10 -0.40 27.39
N ARG A 327 1.00 -1.35 27.16
CA ARG A 327 1.91 -1.41 26.02
C ARG A 327 1.33 -2.33 24.96
N ALA A 328 0.79 -1.72 23.91
CA ALA A 328 0.18 -2.45 22.81
C ALA A 328 1.22 -2.71 21.70
N TYR A 329 1.54 -3.97 21.49
CA TYR A 329 2.35 -4.46 20.38
C TYR A 329 1.47 -4.88 19.19
N ALA A 330 2.07 -5.32 18.11
CA ALA A 330 1.32 -5.78 16.93
C ALA A 330 0.46 -7.02 17.22
N ASP A 331 0.91 -7.90 18.09
CA ASP A 331 0.34 -9.22 18.39
C ASP A 331 -0.16 -9.38 19.84
N ARG A 332 0.32 -8.59 20.78
CA ARG A 332 0.05 -8.74 22.21
C ARG A 332 -0.14 -7.41 22.92
N LEU A 333 -0.65 -7.49 24.14
CA LEU A 333 -0.75 -6.39 25.10
C LEU A 333 0.03 -6.77 26.37
N GLU A 334 0.75 -5.82 26.92
CA GLU A 334 1.37 -5.91 28.24
C GLU A 334 0.82 -4.78 29.11
N CYS A 335 0.32 -5.10 30.28
CA CYS A 335 -0.10 -4.10 31.27
C CYS A 335 1.00 -3.96 32.34
N TRP A 336 1.48 -2.75 32.50
CA TRP A 336 2.58 -2.44 33.41
C TRP A 336 2.10 -1.57 34.56
N GLN A 337 2.57 -1.86 35.78
CA GLN A 337 2.34 -1.04 36.97
C GLN A 337 3.61 -1.08 37.84
N ASP A 338 4.10 0.08 38.26
CA ASP A 338 5.29 0.22 39.08
C ASP A 338 6.52 -0.54 38.53
N GLY A 339 6.70 -0.54 37.19
CA GLY A 339 7.82 -1.20 36.54
C GLY A 339 7.69 -2.73 36.40
N GLN A 340 6.55 -3.30 36.78
CA GLN A 340 6.27 -4.73 36.65
C GLN A 340 5.12 -5.04 35.73
N ILE A 341 5.17 -6.17 35.01
CA ILE A 341 4.08 -6.66 34.20
C ILE A 341 3.02 -7.25 35.13
N VAL A 342 1.80 -6.71 35.09
CA VAL A 342 0.64 -7.17 35.84
C VAL A 342 -0.38 -7.94 34.99
N ALA A 343 -0.20 -7.95 33.66
CA ALA A 343 -0.90 -8.82 32.74
C ALA A 343 -0.20 -8.85 31.37
N GLN A 344 -0.36 -9.97 30.67
CA GLN A 344 0.01 -10.13 29.28
C GLN A 344 -1.10 -10.92 28.57
N HIS A 345 -1.54 -10.45 27.40
CA HIS A 345 -2.58 -11.09 26.61
C HIS A 345 -2.27 -11.02 25.12
N ASP A 346 -2.75 -12.00 24.39
CA ASP A 346 -2.84 -11.88 22.92
C ASP A 346 -3.81 -10.75 22.54
N ARG A 347 -3.47 -10.01 21.51
CA ARG A 347 -4.28 -8.87 21.09
C ARG A 347 -5.50 -9.29 20.30
N ALA A 348 -6.68 -8.92 20.76
CA ALA A 348 -7.93 -9.12 20.06
C ALA A 348 -8.28 -7.90 19.20
N PHE A 349 -8.52 -8.11 17.90
CA PHE A 349 -8.88 -7.04 16.94
C PHE A 349 -10.38 -6.91 16.69
N GLY A 350 -11.20 -7.74 17.34
CA GLY A 350 -12.66 -7.62 17.35
C GLY A 350 -13.17 -6.51 18.26
N ARG A 351 -14.47 -6.54 18.59
CA ARG A 351 -15.12 -5.60 19.51
C ARG A 351 -15.84 -6.36 20.60
N ASP A 352 -16.01 -5.69 21.74
CA ASP A 352 -16.84 -6.11 22.89
C ASP A 352 -16.46 -7.46 23.48
N LYS A 353 -15.24 -7.95 23.20
CA LYS A 353 -14.69 -9.16 23.82
C LYS A 353 -14.19 -8.83 25.23
N THR A 354 -14.34 -9.79 26.15
CA THR A 354 -13.68 -9.78 27.45
C THR A 354 -12.76 -10.97 27.52
N ILE A 355 -11.47 -10.71 27.62
CA ILE A 355 -10.39 -11.71 27.66
C ILE A 355 -9.96 -11.84 29.12
N TYR A 356 -10.14 -13.02 29.67
CA TYR A 356 -9.80 -13.35 31.03
C TYR A 356 -8.55 -14.23 31.07
N ASP A 357 -7.67 -13.95 32.05
CA ASP A 357 -6.71 -14.91 32.58
C ASP A 357 -7.18 -15.24 34.02
N PRO A 358 -7.61 -16.49 34.29
CA PRO A 358 -8.07 -16.89 35.60
C PRO A 358 -7.03 -16.66 36.72
N LEU A 359 -5.73 -16.74 36.39
CA LEU A 359 -4.64 -16.55 37.34
C LEU A 359 -4.62 -15.15 37.95
N HIS A 360 -5.11 -14.15 37.23
CA HIS A 360 -5.20 -12.76 37.75
C HIS A 360 -6.14 -12.63 38.95
N TYR A 361 -7.06 -13.59 39.16
CA TYR A 361 -8.05 -13.56 40.24
C TYR A 361 -7.70 -14.41 41.45
N ILE A 362 -6.57 -15.14 41.44
CA ILE A 362 -6.13 -15.94 42.60
C ILE A 362 -6.11 -15.15 43.89
N PRO A 363 -5.60 -13.89 43.97
CA PRO A 363 -5.64 -13.10 45.17
C PRO A 363 -7.05 -12.82 45.71
N VAL A 364 -8.07 -12.77 44.80
CA VAL A 364 -9.46 -12.59 45.21
C VAL A 364 -10.05 -13.89 45.74
N LEU A 365 -9.75 -15.04 45.12
CA LEU A 365 -10.22 -16.35 45.52
C LEU A 365 -9.77 -16.72 46.94
N LYS A 366 -8.58 -16.33 47.38
CA LYS A 366 -8.12 -16.51 48.76
C LYS A 366 -9.07 -15.89 49.78
N ARG A 367 -9.79 -14.81 49.43
CA ARG A 367 -10.75 -14.11 50.29
C ARG A 367 -12.19 -14.51 50.04
N LYS A 368 -12.50 -14.96 48.84
CA LYS A 368 -13.87 -15.27 48.34
C LYS A 368 -13.86 -16.58 47.54
N PRO A 369 -13.61 -17.76 48.18
CA PRO A 369 -13.46 -19.02 47.46
C PRO A 369 -14.72 -19.44 46.68
N GLY A 370 -15.92 -19.04 47.12
CA GLY A 370 -17.16 -19.28 46.44
C GLY A 370 -17.26 -18.64 45.05
N ALA A 371 -16.41 -17.67 44.72
CA ALA A 371 -16.37 -17.02 43.40
C ALA A 371 -15.84 -17.97 42.30
N LEU A 372 -15.16 -19.06 42.67
CA LEU A 372 -14.66 -20.04 41.72
C LEU A 372 -15.81 -20.72 40.96
N ARG A 373 -16.93 -20.96 41.64
CA ARG A 373 -18.07 -21.74 41.09
C ARG A 373 -18.83 -21.00 40.00
N ASN A 374 -18.99 -19.66 40.12
CA ASN A 374 -19.85 -18.86 39.25
C ASN A 374 -19.15 -17.63 38.63
N GLY A 375 -17.86 -17.48 38.89
CA GLY A 375 -17.09 -16.33 38.37
C GLY A 375 -16.86 -16.43 36.87
N ALA A 376 -17.15 -15.33 36.13
CA ALA A 376 -16.94 -15.28 34.68
C ALA A 376 -15.52 -15.67 34.24
N PRO A 377 -14.43 -15.31 34.96
CA PRO A 377 -13.06 -15.72 34.61
C PRO A 377 -12.81 -17.23 34.63
N PHE A 378 -13.66 -18.01 35.31
CA PHE A 378 -13.43 -19.43 35.53
C PHE A 378 -14.39 -20.32 34.73
N LYS A 379 -15.29 -19.76 33.91
CA LYS A 379 -16.28 -20.51 33.12
C LYS A 379 -15.65 -21.39 32.04
N GLU A 380 -14.49 -21.03 31.54
CA GLU A 380 -13.74 -21.74 30.49
C GLU A 380 -12.41 -22.29 31.03
N TRP A 381 -12.25 -22.36 32.38
CA TRP A 381 -11.06 -22.88 33.01
C TRP A 381 -11.27 -24.37 33.33
N ASP A 382 -10.73 -25.20 32.44
CA ASP A 382 -10.65 -26.66 32.63
C ASP A 382 -9.47 -27.07 33.52
#